data_fe9d3a36286309ffd8885c8cb0016bf3
#
_entry.id   fe9d3a36286309ffd8885c8cb0016bf3
#
_cell.length_a   1.000
_cell.length_b   1.000
_cell.length_c   1.000
_cell.angle_alpha   90.00
_cell.angle_beta   90.00
_cell.angle_gamma   90.00
#
_symmetry.space_group_name_H-M   'P 1'
#
loop_
_entity.id
_entity.type
_entity.pdbx_description
1 polymer ?
#
loop_
_entity_poly.entity_id
_entity_poly.type
_entity_poly.pdbx_seq_one_letter_code
_entity_poly.pdbx_strand_id
1 'polypeptide(L)'
;MQGDVYDKDKQTVCPECGSTELIGDYERAEVVCAHCGLVIDENLVDMGPEWRAFDHEQRDKRTRVGAPITYTIHDKGLSTMIDWRNKDIYGRDIPARNRAQWYRLRKWQRKIRISGATERNLAFALSELDRDSSRLGLPRSVREAASVVYRSAVDNKLIRGRSIEGVVAASLYAACRRCNVPRTLDEIAEVSRVTKKEVGRTYRFLTRELNIKLPPTSPVDYVPRFASELGLSGEAQSRAIEIIEKAMEKGLTSGRGPTGVAAAALYIASVLLGERKTQRDVADIAGVTEVTIRNRYKELTEQLEMGVTCLLYTSPSPRDRG
;
A
#
# COMPACT_ATOMS: atom_id res chain seq x y z
N MET A 1 -6.14 11.60 12.12
CA MET A 1 -6.72 12.28 10.94
C MET A 1 -7.88 11.42 10.48
N GLN A 2 -9.06 11.69 11.00
CA GLN A 2 -10.31 11.06 10.59
C GLN A 2 -10.84 11.90 9.44
N GLY A 3 -10.85 11.34 8.23
CA GLY A 3 -11.37 12.00 7.06
C GLY A 3 -12.88 12.03 7.09
N ASP A 4 -13.41 13.19 6.89
CA ASP A 4 -14.81 13.51 6.81
C ASP A 4 -15.51 12.67 5.73
N VAL A 5 -16.34 11.74 6.16
CA VAL A 5 -17.34 11.09 5.31
C VAL A 5 -18.60 11.96 5.40
N TYR A 6 -18.55 13.14 4.80
CA TYR A 6 -19.75 13.91 4.54
C TYR A 6 -20.48 13.32 3.34
N ASP A 7 -21.72 12.95 3.57
CA ASP A 7 -22.66 12.51 2.54
C ASP A 7 -22.85 13.63 1.52
N LYS A 8 -22.54 13.39 0.25
CA LYS A 8 -22.51 14.42 -0.82
C LYS A 8 -23.87 15.01 -1.19
N ASP A 9 -24.95 14.54 -0.58
CA ASP A 9 -26.32 14.99 -0.89
C ASP A 9 -26.86 16.02 0.12
N LYS A 10 -26.09 16.40 1.15
CA LYS A 10 -26.50 17.44 2.10
C LYS A 10 -25.83 18.79 1.78
N GLN A 11 -26.60 19.85 2.00
CA GLN A 11 -26.27 21.24 1.68
C GLN A 11 -24.83 21.59 2.07
N THR A 12 -23.98 21.82 1.07
CA THR A 12 -22.58 22.19 1.25
C THR A 12 -22.36 23.69 1.44
N VAL A 13 -23.46 24.45 1.49
CA VAL A 13 -23.44 25.93 1.56
C VAL A 13 -24.48 26.40 2.57
N CYS A 14 -24.10 27.35 3.41
CA CYS A 14 -25.02 27.97 4.35
C CYS A 14 -26.17 28.73 3.62
N PRO A 15 -27.44 28.50 3.96
CA PRO A 15 -28.58 29.13 3.27
C PRO A 15 -28.70 30.64 3.54
N GLU A 16 -28.17 31.13 4.66
CA GLU A 16 -28.24 32.58 5.01
C GLU A 16 -27.07 33.39 4.49
N CYS A 17 -25.82 32.94 4.73
CA CYS A 17 -24.65 33.74 4.37
C CYS A 17 -23.90 33.24 3.13
N GLY A 18 -24.28 32.09 2.54
CA GLY A 18 -23.63 31.53 1.37
C GLY A 18 -22.21 30.99 1.63
N SER A 19 -21.76 30.91 2.90
CA SER A 19 -20.44 30.38 3.24
C SER A 19 -20.36 28.88 3.06
N THR A 20 -19.23 28.39 2.59
CA THR A 20 -18.92 26.96 2.46
C THR A 20 -18.19 26.42 3.70
N GLU A 21 -17.83 27.29 4.65
CA GLU A 21 -17.14 26.88 5.86
C GLU A 21 -18.16 26.40 6.93
N LEU A 22 -18.31 25.09 7.02
CA LEU A 22 -19.20 24.44 7.96
C LEU A 22 -18.36 23.67 9.00
N ILE A 23 -18.67 23.83 10.27
CA ILE A 23 -18.00 23.16 11.40
C ILE A 23 -18.98 22.15 11.99
N GLY A 24 -18.57 20.87 12.07
CA GLY A 24 -19.31 19.84 12.78
C GLY A 24 -18.94 19.84 14.26
N ASP A 25 -19.90 20.16 15.12
CA ASP A 25 -19.78 20.03 16.58
C ASP A 25 -20.25 18.61 16.99
N TYR A 26 -19.28 17.73 17.23
CA TYR A 26 -19.56 16.34 17.63
C TYR A 26 -20.09 16.20 19.06
N GLU A 27 -19.88 17.20 19.94
CA GLU A 27 -20.39 17.17 21.31
C GLU A 27 -21.88 17.47 21.33
N ARG A 28 -22.35 18.36 20.46
CA ARG A 28 -23.76 18.74 20.32
C ARG A 28 -24.47 17.99 19.20
N ALA A 29 -23.72 17.23 18.40
CA ALA A 29 -24.22 16.54 17.22
C ALA A 29 -24.89 17.47 16.18
N GLU A 30 -24.30 18.65 15.96
CA GLU A 30 -24.80 19.70 15.10
C GLU A 30 -23.76 20.12 14.04
N VAL A 31 -24.25 20.60 12.90
CA VAL A 31 -23.42 21.28 11.87
C VAL A 31 -23.73 22.77 11.91
N VAL A 32 -22.72 23.58 12.23
CA VAL A 32 -22.86 25.02 12.40
C VAL A 32 -22.04 25.76 11.35
N CYS A 33 -22.60 26.82 10.79
CA CYS A 33 -21.83 27.72 9.91
C CYS A 33 -20.80 28.52 10.70
N ALA A 34 -19.52 28.46 10.31
CA ALA A 34 -18.44 29.22 10.97
C ALA A 34 -18.62 30.74 10.90
N HIS A 35 -19.32 31.24 9.86
CA HIS A 35 -19.44 32.68 9.61
C HIS A 35 -20.64 33.34 10.30
N CYS A 36 -21.82 32.72 10.25
CA CYS A 36 -23.06 33.29 10.80
C CYS A 36 -23.61 32.56 12.03
N GLY A 37 -23.05 31.42 12.39
CA GLY A 37 -23.50 30.64 13.55
C GLY A 37 -24.82 29.87 13.33
N LEU A 38 -25.36 29.83 12.11
CA LEU A 38 -26.59 29.12 11.82
C LEU A 38 -26.36 27.62 11.95
N VAL A 39 -27.21 26.92 12.69
CA VAL A 39 -27.26 25.46 12.74
C VAL A 39 -27.98 24.95 11.51
N ILE A 40 -27.27 24.18 10.67
CA ILE A 40 -27.76 23.70 9.37
C ILE A 40 -28.38 22.31 9.53
N ASP A 41 -27.75 21.45 10.33
CA ASP A 41 -28.22 20.08 10.56
C ASP A 41 -28.11 19.75 12.05
N GLU A 42 -29.14 19.13 12.60
CA GLU A 42 -29.23 18.71 13.99
C GLU A 42 -29.32 17.17 14.05
N ASN A 43 -28.92 16.59 15.17
CA ASN A 43 -28.96 15.14 15.39
C ASN A 43 -28.05 14.33 14.45
N LEU A 44 -26.80 14.74 14.29
CA LEU A 44 -25.82 13.97 13.55
C LEU A 44 -25.67 12.57 14.14
N VAL A 45 -25.82 11.56 13.28
CA VAL A 45 -25.65 10.17 13.69
C VAL A 45 -24.16 9.85 13.80
N ASP A 46 -23.71 9.48 15.00
CA ASP A 46 -22.36 8.96 15.20
C ASP A 46 -22.28 7.54 14.61
N MET A 47 -21.49 7.39 13.56
CA MET A 47 -21.21 6.10 12.92
C MET A 47 -20.13 5.31 13.66
N GLY A 48 -19.57 5.85 14.72
CA GLY A 48 -18.55 5.21 15.53
C GLY A 48 -19.10 4.03 16.36
N PRO A 49 -18.23 3.21 16.93
CA PRO A 49 -18.63 2.13 17.81
C PRO A 49 -19.13 2.70 19.14
N GLU A 50 -20.37 2.36 19.54
CA GLU A 50 -21.01 2.75 20.81
C GLU A 50 -20.25 2.22 22.05
N TRP A 51 -19.26 1.39 21.88
CA TRP A 51 -18.56 0.69 22.95
C TRP A 51 -17.05 0.62 22.70
N ARG A 52 -16.28 0.65 23.77
CA ARG A 52 -14.82 0.46 23.72
C ARG A 52 -14.50 -1.02 23.98
N ALA A 53 -13.58 -1.57 23.19
CA ALA A 53 -12.99 -2.89 23.40
C ALA A 53 -11.48 -2.75 23.45
N PHE A 54 -10.86 -3.32 24.48
CA PHE A 54 -9.41 -3.33 24.65
C PHE A 54 -8.82 -4.62 24.09
N ASP A 55 -9.58 -5.72 24.07
CA ASP A 55 -9.19 -7.03 23.57
C ASP A 55 -10.07 -7.48 22.39
N HIS A 56 -9.48 -8.34 21.54
CA HIS A 56 -10.17 -8.95 20.42
C HIS A 56 -11.41 -9.76 20.86
N GLU A 57 -11.33 -10.50 21.99
CA GLU A 57 -12.46 -11.23 22.52
C GLU A 57 -13.61 -10.33 22.98
N GLN A 58 -13.29 -9.18 23.58
CA GLN A 58 -14.31 -8.20 24.00
C GLN A 58 -14.97 -7.59 22.77
N ARG A 59 -14.19 -7.32 21.72
CA ARG A 59 -14.70 -6.83 20.47
C ARG A 59 -15.69 -7.80 19.85
N ASP A 60 -15.32 -9.08 19.73
CA ASP A 60 -16.19 -10.12 19.15
C ASP A 60 -17.49 -10.33 19.94
N LYS A 61 -17.41 -10.26 21.28
CA LYS A 61 -18.59 -10.39 22.16
C LYS A 61 -19.51 -9.17 22.13
N ARG A 62 -18.99 -7.97 21.90
CA ARG A 62 -19.74 -6.71 21.94
C ARG A 62 -20.19 -6.24 20.55
N THR A 63 -19.59 -6.75 19.47
CA THR A 63 -19.92 -6.35 18.11
C THR A 63 -21.35 -6.74 17.77
N ARG A 64 -22.23 -5.75 17.57
CA ARG A 64 -23.61 -5.91 17.10
C ARG A 64 -23.76 -5.77 15.60
N VAL A 65 -22.76 -5.14 14.97
CA VAL A 65 -22.74 -4.85 13.54
C VAL A 65 -21.84 -5.87 12.85
N GLY A 66 -22.18 -6.27 11.64
CA GLY A 66 -21.36 -7.16 10.82
C GLY A 66 -19.99 -6.55 10.48
N ALA A 67 -19.14 -7.32 9.81
CA ALA A 67 -17.86 -6.84 9.35
C ALA A 67 -18.01 -5.61 8.42
N PRO A 68 -17.10 -4.62 8.50
CA PRO A 68 -17.16 -3.45 7.64
C PRO A 68 -17.06 -3.85 6.16
N ILE A 69 -17.71 -3.07 5.30
CA ILE A 69 -17.64 -3.27 3.85
C ILE A 69 -16.19 -3.15 3.40
N THR A 70 -15.68 -4.18 2.70
CA THR A 70 -14.33 -4.20 2.16
C THR A 70 -14.33 -4.55 0.67
N TYR A 71 -13.47 -3.90 -0.10
CA TYR A 71 -13.30 -4.21 -1.52
C TYR A 71 -12.45 -5.45 -1.78
N THR A 72 -11.81 -6.00 -0.76
CA THR A 72 -10.95 -7.19 -0.86
C THR A 72 -11.73 -8.49 -1.00
N ILE A 73 -13.01 -8.52 -0.63
CA ILE A 73 -13.90 -9.67 -0.76
C ILE A 73 -14.78 -9.49 -2.01
N HIS A 74 -15.00 -10.54 -2.80
CA HIS A 74 -15.73 -10.47 -4.07
C HIS A 74 -17.13 -9.83 -3.93
N ASP A 75 -17.84 -10.11 -2.86
CA ASP A 75 -19.18 -9.60 -2.52
C ASP A 75 -19.16 -8.37 -1.57
N LYS A 76 -17.99 -7.73 -1.40
CA LYS A 76 -17.76 -6.61 -0.48
C LYS A 76 -18.10 -6.91 1.00
N GLY A 77 -18.24 -8.18 1.36
CA GLY A 77 -18.62 -8.61 2.70
C GLY A 77 -20.12 -8.56 2.99
N LEU A 78 -20.97 -8.38 1.96
CA LEU A 78 -22.42 -8.29 2.12
C LEU A 78 -23.11 -9.63 2.42
N SER A 79 -22.52 -10.75 1.99
CA SER A 79 -23.09 -12.07 2.23
C SER A 79 -22.58 -12.69 3.53
N THR A 80 -23.46 -13.35 4.25
CA THR A 80 -23.11 -14.14 5.43
C THR A 80 -22.55 -15.50 5.02
N MET A 81 -21.71 -16.09 5.88
CA MET A 81 -21.18 -17.43 5.69
C MET A 81 -21.60 -18.35 6.81
N ILE A 82 -22.04 -19.58 6.43
CA ILE A 82 -22.24 -20.64 7.41
C ILE A 82 -20.88 -21.19 7.81
N ASP A 83 -20.53 -21.09 9.09
CA ASP A 83 -19.23 -21.56 9.60
C ASP A 83 -19.00 -23.04 9.24
N TRP A 84 -17.75 -23.37 8.94
CA TRP A 84 -17.32 -24.75 8.65
C TRP A 84 -17.32 -25.63 9.90
N ARG A 85 -17.21 -25.02 11.09
CA ARG A 85 -17.29 -25.72 12.37
C ARG A 85 -18.72 -26.21 12.61
N ASN A 86 -18.85 -27.46 13.06
CA ASN A 86 -20.15 -28.03 13.42
C ASN A 86 -20.58 -27.62 14.83
N LYS A 87 -20.42 -26.34 15.19
CA LYS A 87 -20.73 -25.77 16.52
C LYS A 87 -21.75 -24.65 16.38
N ASP A 88 -22.60 -24.53 17.39
CA ASP A 88 -23.51 -23.42 17.56
C ASP A 88 -22.77 -22.21 18.16
N ILE A 89 -23.41 -21.04 18.18
CA ILE A 89 -22.86 -19.79 18.76
C ILE A 89 -22.44 -19.97 20.24
N TYR A 90 -23.08 -20.88 20.95
CA TYR A 90 -22.76 -21.25 22.34
C TYR A 90 -21.65 -22.31 22.45
N GLY A 91 -20.99 -22.68 21.36
CA GLY A 91 -19.94 -23.69 21.36
C GLY A 91 -20.40 -25.15 21.43
N ARG A 92 -21.71 -25.41 21.42
CA ARG A 92 -22.28 -26.75 21.46
C ARG A 92 -22.17 -27.44 20.09
N ASP A 93 -21.83 -28.72 20.08
CA ASP A 93 -21.74 -29.48 18.84
C ASP A 93 -23.13 -29.74 18.23
N ILE A 94 -23.22 -29.58 16.89
CA ILE A 94 -24.44 -29.88 16.15
C ILE A 94 -24.67 -31.41 16.18
N PRO A 95 -25.88 -31.87 16.54
CA PRO A 95 -26.25 -33.28 16.57
C PRO A 95 -25.91 -34.00 15.25
N ALA A 96 -25.37 -35.23 15.34
CA ALA A 96 -24.95 -36.02 14.17
C ALA A 96 -26.05 -36.12 13.11
N ARG A 97 -27.34 -36.24 13.53
CA ARG A 97 -28.50 -36.27 12.67
C ARG A 97 -28.58 -35.08 11.69
N ASN A 98 -28.19 -33.88 12.13
CA ASN A 98 -28.33 -32.64 11.36
C ASN A 98 -27.07 -32.30 10.54
N ARG A 99 -25.92 -32.96 10.80
CA ARG A 99 -24.65 -32.66 10.10
C ARG A 99 -24.74 -32.79 8.59
N ALA A 100 -25.46 -33.77 8.08
CA ALA A 100 -25.65 -33.98 6.63
C ALA A 100 -26.46 -32.82 5.99
N GLN A 101 -27.45 -32.29 6.73
CA GLN A 101 -28.23 -31.14 6.28
C GLN A 101 -27.38 -29.88 6.22
N TRP A 102 -26.61 -29.61 7.26
CA TRP A 102 -25.68 -28.46 7.31
C TRP A 102 -24.61 -28.53 6.23
N TYR A 103 -24.07 -29.72 5.95
CA TYR A 103 -23.14 -29.92 4.83
C TYR A 103 -23.77 -29.56 3.47
N ARG A 104 -25.02 -29.97 3.23
CA ARG A 104 -25.73 -29.61 2.01
C ARG A 104 -25.98 -28.10 1.91
N LEU A 105 -26.40 -27.46 3.01
CA LEU A 105 -26.62 -26.02 3.07
C LEU A 105 -25.33 -25.25 2.76
N ARG A 106 -24.20 -25.61 3.36
CA ARG A 106 -22.89 -25.01 3.06
C ARG A 106 -22.48 -25.16 1.58
N LYS A 107 -22.74 -26.35 1.02
CA LYS A 107 -22.47 -26.63 -0.40
C LYS A 107 -23.31 -25.74 -1.32
N TRP A 108 -24.60 -25.59 -1.02
CA TRP A 108 -25.52 -24.74 -1.76
C TRP A 108 -25.15 -23.25 -1.59
N GLN A 109 -24.91 -22.79 -0.39
CA GLN A 109 -24.49 -21.42 -0.12
C GLN A 109 -23.25 -21.05 -0.93
N ARG A 110 -22.23 -21.93 -0.93
CA ARG A 110 -21.01 -21.73 -1.71
C ARG A 110 -21.27 -21.63 -3.22
N LYS A 111 -22.22 -22.41 -3.74
CA LYS A 111 -22.60 -22.35 -5.15
C LYS A 111 -23.37 -21.07 -5.50
N ILE A 112 -24.29 -20.64 -4.64
CA ILE A 112 -25.13 -19.46 -4.87
C ILE A 112 -24.27 -18.19 -4.77
N ARG A 113 -23.37 -18.15 -3.80
CA ARG A 113 -22.51 -17.00 -3.54
C ARG A 113 -21.57 -16.64 -4.70
N ILE A 114 -21.16 -17.62 -5.49
CA ILE A 114 -20.26 -17.45 -6.63
C ILE A 114 -20.89 -18.15 -7.84
N SER A 115 -21.91 -17.54 -8.43
CA SER A 115 -22.66 -18.14 -9.52
C SER A 115 -22.04 -17.88 -10.89
N GLY A 116 -21.53 -16.68 -11.13
CA GLY A 116 -20.99 -16.23 -12.41
C GLY A 116 -19.54 -16.63 -12.66
N ALA A 117 -19.15 -16.76 -13.93
CA ALA A 117 -17.75 -17.00 -14.30
C ALA A 117 -16.87 -15.78 -13.95
N THR A 118 -17.38 -14.57 -14.13
CA THR A 118 -16.71 -13.31 -13.77
C THR A 118 -16.50 -13.21 -12.28
N GLU A 119 -17.50 -13.58 -11.47
CA GLU A 119 -17.37 -13.58 -10.00
C GLU A 119 -16.36 -14.59 -9.50
N ARG A 120 -16.30 -15.79 -10.12
CA ARG A 120 -15.27 -16.79 -9.80
C ARG A 120 -13.87 -16.28 -10.09
N ASN A 121 -13.68 -15.66 -11.26
CA ASN A 121 -12.39 -15.06 -11.62
C ASN A 121 -12.02 -13.89 -10.69
N LEU A 122 -13.01 -13.06 -10.30
CA LEU A 122 -12.81 -11.99 -9.34
C LEU A 122 -12.43 -12.54 -7.96
N ALA A 123 -13.13 -13.56 -7.45
CA ALA A 123 -12.81 -14.17 -6.17
C ALA A 123 -11.41 -14.79 -6.16
N PHE A 124 -11.03 -15.48 -7.24
CA PHE A 124 -9.67 -16.00 -7.42
C PHE A 124 -8.63 -14.88 -7.43
N ALA A 125 -8.84 -13.86 -8.24
CA ALA A 125 -7.92 -12.72 -8.34
C ALA A 125 -7.74 -11.98 -7.01
N LEU A 126 -8.81 -11.75 -6.25
CA LEU A 126 -8.73 -11.10 -4.95
C LEU A 126 -8.01 -11.97 -3.91
N SER A 127 -8.14 -13.30 -3.99
CA SER A 127 -7.37 -14.21 -3.13
C SER A 127 -5.87 -14.20 -3.46
N GLU A 128 -5.52 -14.14 -4.76
CA GLU A 128 -4.13 -13.99 -5.19
C GLU A 128 -3.55 -12.63 -4.77
N LEU A 129 -4.34 -11.55 -4.90
CA LEU A 129 -3.96 -10.22 -4.45
C LEU A 129 -3.68 -10.18 -2.94
N ASP A 130 -4.52 -10.82 -2.13
CA ASP A 130 -4.32 -10.90 -0.67
C ASP A 130 -3.07 -11.72 -0.33
N ARG A 131 -2.84 -12.83 -1.02
CA ARG A 131 -1.63 -13.64 -0.89
C ARG A 131 -0.37 -12.84 -1.19
N ASP A 132 -0.34 -12.16 -2.35
CA ASP A 132 0.83 -11.41 -2.81
C ASP A 132 1.09 -10.19 -1.92
N SER A 133 0.03 -9.49 -1.51
CA SER A 133 0.15 -8.37 -0.57
C SER A 133 0.63 -8.80 0.81
N SER A 134 0.23 -9.99 1.29
CA SER A 134 0.67 -10.54 2.57
C SER A 134 2.16 -10.93 2.53
N ARG A 135 2.63 -11.50 1.41
CA ARG A 135 4.04 -11.82 1.21
C ARG A 135 4.93 -10.57 1.16
N LEU A 136 4.42 -9.49 0.56
CA LEU A 136 5.11 -8.20 0.51
C LEU A 136 4.99 -7.39 1.80
N GLY A 137 4.23 -7.86 2.80
CA GLY A 137 4.00 -7.14 4.05
C GLY A 137 3.29 -5.80 3.85
N LEU A 138 2.36 -5.70 2.88
CA LEU A 138 1.69 -4.45 2.57
C LEU A 138 0.53 -4.15 3.54
N PRO A 139 0.32 -2.86 3.91
CA PRO A 139 -0.77 -2.46 4.77
C PRO A 139 -2.13 -2.66 4.09
N ARG A 140 -3.18 -2.74 4.91
CA ARG A 140 -4.56 -2.96 4.46
C ARG A 140 -5.02 -1.90 3.45
N SER A 141 -4.63 -0.65 3.63
CA SER A 141 -4.96 0.45 2.72
C SER A 141 -4.51 0.20 1.28
N VAL A 142 -3.29 -0.33 1.11
CA VAL A 142 -2.75 -0.69 -0.22
C VAL A 142 -3.52 -1.87 -0.83
N ARG A 143 -3.90 -2.88 -0.01
CA ARG A 143 -4.72 -4.01 -0.48
C ARG A 143 -6.08 -3.56 -0.98
N GLU A 144 -6.74 -2.68 -0.23
CA GLU A 144 -8.04 -2.11 -0.61
C GLU A 144 -7.92 -1.28 -1.89
N ALA A 145 -6.91 -0.41 -1.98
CA ALA A 145 -6.64 0.37 -3.18
C ALA A 145 -6.37 -0.51 -4.41
N ALA A 146 -5.60 -1.58 -4.25
CA ALA A 146 -5.32 -2.54 -5.32
C ALA A 146 -6.59 -3.28 -5.77
N SER A 147 -7.44 -3.67 -4.81
CA SER A 147 -8.73 -4.31 -5.08
C SER A 147 -9.68 -3.40 -5.86
N VAL A 148 -9.70 -2.10 -5.55
CA VAL A 148 -10.49 -1.11 -6.29
C VAL A 148 -9.97 -0.97 -7.73
N VAL A 149 -8.64 -0.87 -7.93
CA VAL A 149 -8.05 -0.81 -9.28
C VAL A 149 -8.38 -2.07 -10.08
N TYR A 150 -8.26 -3.25 -9.46
CA TYR A 150 -8.59 -4.50 -10.13
C TYR A 150 -10.07 -4.59 -10.52
N ARG A 151 -11.00 -4.19 -9.63
CA ARG A 151 -12.44 -4.15 -9.92
C ARG A 151 -12.74 -3.20 -11.08
N SER A 152 -12.16 -2.01 -11.08
CA SER A 152 -12.30 -1.08 -12.20
C SER A 152 -11.80 -1.67 -13.51
N ALA A 153 -10.74 -2.49 -13.49
CA ALA A 153 -10.26 -3.20 -14.67
C ALA A 153 -11.23 -4.31 -15.14
N VAL A 154 -11.91 -4.99 -14.19
CA VAL A 154 -12.97 -5.98 -14.51
C VAL A 154 -14.16 -5.29 -15.16
N ASP A 155 -14.66 -4.22 -14.54
CA ASP A 155 -15.84 -3.47 -14.99
C ASP A 155 -15.64 -2.91 -16.41
N ASN A 156 -14.44 -2.42 -16.70
CA ASN A 156 -14.06 -1.94 -18.04
C ASN A 156 -13.63 -3.06 -19.01
N LYS A 157 -13.77 -4.35 -18.62
CA LYS A 157 -13.43 -5.52 -19.43
C LYS A 157 -11.97 -5.59 -19.92
N LEU A 158 -11.05 -4.93 -19.20
CA LEU A 158 -9.63 -4.82 -19.57
C LEU A 158 -8.82 -6.10 -19.33
N ILE A 159 -9.40 -7.07 -18.63
CA ILE A 159 -8.74 -8.35 -18.31
C ILE A 159 -8.71 -9.28 -19.52
N ARG A 160 -9.59 -9.07 -20.50
CA ARG A 160 -9.70 -9.96 -21.65
C ARG A 160 -8.38 -10.07 -22.43
N GLY A 161 -7.92 -11.31 -22.64
CA GLY A 161 -6.65 -11.59 -23.34
C GLY A 161 -5.38 -11.39 -22.51
N ARG A 162 -5.50 -11.26 -21.17
CA ARG A 162 -4.38 -11.13 -20.25
C ARG A 162 -4.46 -12.18 -19.14
N SER A 163 -3.30 -12.47 -18.53
CA SER A 163 -3.26 -13.34 -17.35
C SER A 163 -3.89 -12.63 -16.15
N ILE A 164 -4.70 -13.34 -15.36
CA ILE A 164 -5.30 -12.81 -14.14
C ILE A 164 -4.18 -12.36 -13.17
N GLU A 165 -3.16 -13.20 -13.00
CA GLU A 165 -2.01 -12.93 -12.15
C GLU A 165 -1.25 -11.66 -12.60
N GLY A 166 -1.06 -11.47 -13.91
CA GLY A 166 -0.41 -10.28 -14.45
C GLY A 166 -1.20 -8.99 -14.19
N VAL A 167 -2.54 -9.05 -14.26
CA VAL A 167 -3.41 -7.91 -13.93
C VAL A 167 -3.42 -7.65 -12.43
N VAL A 168 -3.44 -8.68 -11.59
CA VAL A 168 -3.33 -8.57 -10.12
C VAL A 168 -2.01 -7.90 -9.73
N ALA A 169 -0.87 -8.39 -10.24
CA ALA A 169 0.45 -7.82 -9.98
C ALA A 169 0.56 -6.36 -10.42
N ALA A 170 0.00 -6.02 -11.59
CA ALA A 170 -0.02 -4.64 -12.09
C ALA A 170 -0.92 -3.72 -11.24
N SER A 171 -2.08 -4.21 -10.78
CA SER A 171 -2.98 -3.48 -9.89
C SER A 171 -2.33 -3.22 -8.53
N LEU A 172 -1.61 -4.21 -7.99
CA LEU A 172 -0.86 -4.10 -6.75
C LEU A 172 0.26 -3.05 -6.87
N TYR A 173 1.02 -3.08 -7.98
CA TYR A 173 2.04 -2.07 -8.25
C TYR A 173 1.47 -0.66 -8.37
N ALA A 174 0.33 -0.51 -9.06
CA ALA A 174 -0.36 0.78 -9.17
C ALA A 174 -0.81 1.31 -7.81
N ALA A 175 -1.36 0.44 -6.96
CA ALA A 175 -1.77 0.80 -5.61
C ALA A 175 -0.61 1.17 -4.71
N CYS A 176 0.51 0.42 -4.76
CA CYS A 176 1.73 0.77 -4.02
C CYS A 176 2.21 2.18 -4.37
N ARG A 177 2.21 2.53 -5.66
CA ARG A 177 2.59 3.87 -6.11
C ARG A 177 1.59 4.95 -5.67
N ARG A 178 0.29 4.65 -5.70
CA ARG A 178 -0.76 5.59 -5.28
C ARG A 178 -0.72 5.89 -3.79
N CYS A 179 -0.38 4.88 -2.98
CA CYS A 179 -0.32 4.99 -1.52
C CYS A 179 1.08 5.39 -0.99
N ASN A 180 2.02 5.78 -1.86
CA ASN A 180 3.40 6.12 -1.51
C ASN A 180 4.13 5.04 -0.68
N VAL A 181 3.83 3.77 -0.98
CA VAL A 181 4.54 2.61 -0.42
C VAL A 181 5.40 2.02 -1.55
N PRO A 182 6.63 2.50 -1.72
CA PRO A 182 7.42 2.14 -2.89
C PRO A 182 7.81 0.67 -2.87
N ARG A 183 7.48 -0.04 -3.94
CA ARG A 183 7.91 -1.40 -4.24
C ARG A 183 8.50 -1.43 -5.65
N THR A 184 9.52 -2.25 -5.85
CA THR A 184 10.12 -2.42 -7.16
C THR A 184 9.31 -3.41 -8.00
N LEU A 185 9.43 -3.30 -9.33
CA LEU A 185 8.81 -4.29 -10.23
C LEU A 185 9.40 -5.69 -10.05
N ASP A 186 10.67 -5.77 -9.62
CA ASP A 186 11.35 -7.04 -9.39
C ASP A 186 10.77 -7.77 -8.18
N GLU A 187 10.56 -7.08 -7.06
CA GLU A 187 9.92 -7.62 -5.86
C GLU A 187 8.51 -8.14 -6.15
N ILE A 188 7.72 -7.39 -6.92
CA ILE A 188 6.37 -7.81 -7.28
C ILE A 188 6.40 -9.02 -8.22
N ALA A 189 7.33 -9.05 -9.18
CA ALA A 189 7.50 -10.16 -10.09
C ALA A 189 7.91 -11.46 -9.36
N GLU A 190 8.78 -11.35 -8.37
CA GLU A 190 9.23 -12.48 -7.53
C GLU A 190 8.06 -13.12 -6.76
N VAL A 191 7.16 -12.30 -6.22
CA VAL A 191 6.02 -12.77 -5.42
C VAL A 191 4.88 -13.29 -6.30
N SER A 192 4.60 -12.63 -7.43
CA SER A 192 3.42 -12.88 -8.28
C SER A 192 3.60 -13.96 -9.34
N ARG A 193 4.77 -14.62 -9.42
CA ARG A 193 5.09 -15.64 -10.44
C ARG A 193 4.99 -15.14 -11.90
N VAL A 194 4.98 -13.85 -12.11
CA VAL A 194 4.84 -13.20 -13.41
C VAL A 194 6.14 -12.49 -13.77
N THR A 195 6.52 -12.46 -15.04
CA THR A 195 7.76 -11.80 -15.45
C THR A 195 7.66 -10.28 -15.28
N LYS A 196 8.76 -9.63 -14.87
CA LYS A 196 8.89 -8.16 -14.76
C LYS A 196 8.39 -7.43 -16.02
N LYS A 197 8.69 -7.98 -17.20
CA LYS A 197 8.27 -7.40 -18.50
C LYS A 197 6.75 -7.42 -18.65
N GLU A 198 6.11 -8.49 -18.23
CA GLU A 198 4.65 -8.64 -18.29
C GLU A 198 3.95 -7.71 -17.30
N VAL A 199 4.43 -7.65 -16.04
CA VAL A 199 3.92 -6.73 -15.02
C VAL A 199 4.01 -5.29 -15.53
N GLY A 200 5.18 -4.88 -16.02
CA GLY A 200 5.40 -3.52 -16.53
C GLY A 200 4.56 -3.18 -17.78
N ARG A 201 4.32 -4.15 -18.67
CA ARG A 201 3.46 -3.97 -19.84
C ARG A 201 1.99 -3.83 -19.42
N THR A 202 1.53 -4.70 -18.52
CA THR A 202 0.15 -4.70 -18.01
C THR A 202 -0.12 -3.44 -17.19
N TYR A 203 0.83 -3.01 -16.35
CA TYR A 203 0.74 -1.76 -15.59
C TYR A 203 0.56 -0.54 -16.51
N ARG A 204 1.41 -0.38 -17.53
CA ARG A 204 1.30 0.74 -18.49
C ARG A 204 -0.02 0.74 -19.25
N PHE A 205 -0.53 -0.44 -19.55
CA PHE A 205 -1.85 -0.60 -20.17
C PHE A 205 -2.95 -0.15 -19.20
N LEU A 206 -2.99 -0.69 -17.97
CA LEU A 206 -4.00 -0.34 -16.97
C LEU A 206 -4.01 1.15 -16.64
N THR A 207 -2.83 1.77 -16.44
CA THR A 207 -2.74 3.20 -16.14
C THR A 207 -3.26 4.08 -17.27
N ARG A 208 -3.06 3.66 -18.51
CA ARG A 208 -3.59 4.38 -19.70
C ARG A 208 -5.10 4.25 -19.80
N GLU A 209 -5.63 3.03 -19.75
CA GLU A 209 -7.06 2.76 -19.93
C GLU A 209 -7.92 3.27 -18.77
N LEU A 210 -7.44 3.18 -17.55
CA LEU A 210 -8.12 3.70 -16.37
C LEU A 210 -7.81 5.17 -16.08
N ASN A 211 -7.01 5.82 -16.93
CA ASN A 211 -6.59 7.23 -16.80
C ASN A 211 -6.02 7.55 -15.39
N ILE A 212 -5.25 6.61 -14.82
CA ILE A 212 -4.65 6.79 -13.49
C ILE A 212 -3.39 7.64 -13.64
N LYS A 213 -3.48 8.90 -13.22
CA LYS A 213 -2.33 9.81 -13.20
C LYS A 213 -1.53 9.56 -11.92
N LEU A 214 -0.32 9.06 -12.07
CA LEU A 214 0.61 8.85 -10.96
C LEU A 214 1.86 9.71 -11.16
N PRO A 215 2.31 10.43 -10.13
CA PRO A 215 3.56 11.18 -10.21
C PRO A 215 4.74 10.22 -10.40
N PRO A 216 5.87 10.68 -10.94
CA PRO A 216 7.09 9.91 -10.97
C PRO A 216 7.52 9.56 -9.54
N THR A 217 8.11 8.38 -9.36
CA THR A 217 8.55 7.90 -8.05
C THR A 217 9.74 8.73 -7.57
N SER A 218 9.64 9.30 -6.36
CA SER A 218 10.73 10.02 -5.74
C SER A 218 11.77 9.04 -5.15
N PRO A 219 13.08 9.34 -5.25
CA PRO A 219 14.09 8.58 -4.52
C PRO A 219 13.91 8.63 -3.00
N VAL A 220 13.35 9.73 -2.46
CA VAL A 220 13.10 9.91 -1.03
C VAL A 220 12.18 8.84 -0.46
N ASP A 221 11.18 8.41 -1.24
CA ASP A 221 10.19 7.41 -0.80
C ASP A 221 10.82 6.06 -0.40
N TYR A 222 11.96 5.71 -1.01
CA TYR A 222 12.66 4.45 -0.74
C TYR A 222 13.56 4.49 0.50
N VAL A 223 13.95 5.68 0.95
CA VAL A 223 14.93 5.86 2.04
C VAL A 223 14.51 5.19 3.35
N PRO A 224 13.28 5.40 3.87
CA PRO A 224 12.89 4.83 5.16
C PRO A 224 12.94 3.31 5.17
N ARG A 225 12.53 2.70 4.07
CA ARG A 225 12.51 1.25 3.95
C ARG A 225 13.92 0.67 3.88
N PHE A 226 14.76 1.17 2.97
CA PHE A 226 16.13 0.67 2.80
C PHE A 226 16.96 0.90 4.07
N ALA A 227 16.77 2.04 4.75
CA ALA A 227 17.45 2.31 6.01
C ALA A 227 17.01 1.33 7.12
N SER A 228 15.72 1.00 7.20
CA SER A 228 15.19 0.02 8.15
C SER A 228 15.75 -1.39 7.87
N GLU A 229 15.80 -1.81 6.61
CA GLU A 229 16.36 -3.11 6.21
C GLU A 229 17.89 -3.18 6.44
N LEU A 230 18.60 -2.05 6.29
CA LEU A 230 20.03 -1.92 6.62
C LEU A 230 20.30 -1.79 8.13
N GLY A 231 19.29 -1.52 8.94
CA GLY A 231 19.45 -1.24 10.36
C GLY A 231 20.23 0.06 10.62
N LEU A 232 19.98 1.11 9.83
CA LEU A 232 20.56 2.43 10.00
C LEU A 232 19.73 3.30 10.95
N SER A 233 20.39 4.24 11.63
CA SER A 233 19.74 5.19 12.54
C SER A 233 18.79 6.16 11.83
N GLY A 234 17.91 6.81 12.61
CA GLY A 234 17.05 7.87 12.09
C GLY A 234 17.84 9.09 11.61
N GLU A 235 19.01 9.36 12.18
CA GLU A 235 19.91 10.43 11.74
C GLU A 235 20.45 10.13 10.34
N ALA A 236 20.83 8.88 10.06
CA ALA A 236 21.28 8.47 8.74
C ALA A 236 20.17 8.61 7.68
N GLN A 237 18.93 8.32 8.06
CA GLN A 237 17.77 8.52 7.18
C GLN A 237 17.57 10.00 6.85
N SER A 238 17.56 10.88 7.87
CA SER A 238 17.39 12.32 7.68
C SER A 238 18.50 12.89 6.83
N ARG A 239 19.74 12.48 7.08
CA ARG A 239 20.89 12.90 6.29
C ARG A 239 20.84 12.45 4.84
N ALA A 240 20.38 11.23 4.59
CA ALA A 240 20.19 10.73 3.24
C ALA A 240 19.10 11.51 2.47
N ILE A 241 18.02 11.89 3.15
CA ILE A 241 16.96 12.72 2.57
C ILE A 241 17.52 14.09 2.16
N GLU A 242 18.26 14.77 3.04
CA GLU A 242 18.91 16.04 2.72
C GLU A 242 19.83 15.96 1.49
N ILE A 243 20.59 14.87 1.38
CA ILE A 243 21.47 14.64 0.23
C ILE A 243 20.65 14.49 -1.06
N ILE A 244 19.54 13.76 -1.01
CA ILE A 244 18.66 13.55 -2.17
C ILE A 244 18.00 14.87 -2.56
N GLU A 245 17.51 15.67 -1.62
CA GLU A 245 16.88 16.96 -1.88
C GLU A 245 17.87 17.92 -2.58
N LYS A 246 19.09 18.04 -2.07
CA LYS A 246 20.15 18.80 -2.73
C LYS A 246 20.49 18.29 -4.12
N ALA A 247 20.47 16.96 -4.30
CA ALA A 247 20.70 16.35 -5.62
C ALA A 247 19.54 16.64 -6.59
N MET A 248 18.30 16.72 -6.07
CA MET A 248 17.12 17.06 -6.87
C MET A 248 17.15 18.54 -7.29
N GLU A 249 17.52 19.45 -6.40
CA GLU A 249 17.70 20.89 -6.70
C GLU A 249 18.74 21.11 -7.81
N LYS A 250 19.85 20.35 -7.79
CA LYS A 250 20.89 20.40 -8.82
C LYS A 250 20.53 19.58 -10.09
N GLY A 251 19.35 18.96 -10.15
CA GLY A 251 18.90 18.17 -11.30
C GLY A 251 19.66 16.85 -11.53
N LEU A 252 20.45 16.38 -10.56
CA LEU A 252 21.28 15.18 -10.69
C LEU A 252 20.47 13.87 -10.70
N THR A 253 19.21 13.91 -10.28
CA THR A 253 18.31 12.76 -10.25
C THR A 253 17.64 12.49 -11.60
N SER A 254 17.67 13.44 -12.53
CA SER A 254 17.03 13.33 -13.84
C SER A 254 17.66 12.21 -14.69
N GLY A 255 16.81 11.36 -15.27
CA GLY A 255 17.26 10.21 -16.08
C GLY A 255 17.94 9.08 -15.31
N ARG A 256 17.93 9.13 -13.98
CA ARG A 256 18.52 8.11 -13.10
C ARG A 256 17.45 7.26 -12.42
N GLY A 257 17.77 5.99 -12.15
CA GLY A 257 16.87 5.13 -11.39
C GLY A 257 16.74 5.61 -9.93
N PRO A 258 15.51 5.79 -9.41
CA PRO A 258 15.28 6.33 -8.06
C PRO A 258 15.88 5.43 -6.97
N THR A 259 15.84 4.11 -7.13
CA THR A 259 16.44 3.14 -6.20
C THR A 259 17.95 3.28 -6.10
N GLY A 260 18.64 3.50 -7.23
CA GLY A 260 20.09 3.68 -7.26
C GLY A 260 20.55 5.00 -6.60
N VAL A 261 19.77 6.08 -6.77
CA VAL A 261 20.06 7.37 -6.12
C VAL A 261 19.82 7.26 -4.61
N ALA A 262 18.70 6.65 -4.19
CA ALA A 262 18.39 6.42 -2.77
C ALA A 262 19.46 5.55 -2.08
N ALA A 263 19.87 4.46 -2.73
CA ALA A 263 20.93 3.58 -2.23
C ALA A 263 22.25 4.31 -2.05
N ALA A 264 22.68 5.10 -3.05
CA ALA A 264 23.92 5.87 -2.97
C ALA A 264 23.88 6.94 -1.88
N ALA A 265 22.75 7.64 -1.71
CA ALA A 265 22.57 8.63 -0.66
C ALA A 265 22.63 8.01 0.75
N LEU A 266 21.99 6.85 0.94
CA LEU A 266 22.08 6.09 2.19
C LEU A 266 23.49 5.61 2.47
N TYR A 267 24.20 5.14 1.45
CA TYR A 267 25.60 4.76 1.60
C TYR A 267 26.47 5.95 2.01
N ILE A 268 26.29 7.12 1.41
CA ILE A 268 26.99 8.35 1.81
C ILE A 268 26.66 8.70 3.26
N ALA A 269 25.40 8.72 3.64
CA ALA A 269 24.94 9.03 4.99
C ALA A 269 25.54 8.07 6.03
N SER A 270 25.57 6.77 5.74
CA SER A 270 26.14 5.74 6.62
C SER A 270 27.67 5.94 6.82
N VAL A 271 28.38 6.36 5.80
CA VAL A 271 29.81 6.67 5.89
C VAL A 271 30.06 7.93 6.72
N LEU A 272 29.25 8.99 6.52
CA LEU A 272 29.35 10.25 7.27
C LEU A 272 29.12 10.07 8.77
N LEU A 273 28.18 9.24 9.15
CA LEU A 273 27.81 8.99 10.55
C LEU A 273 28.62 7.85 11.19
N GLY A 274 29.52 7.22 10.43
CA GLY A 274 30.31 6.11 10.95
C GLY A 274 29.59 4.76 11.07
N GLU A 275 28.33 4.66 10.66
CA GLU A 275 27.55 3.44 10.58
C GLU A 275 27.89 2.65 9.34
N ARG A 276 29.13 2.19 9.22
CA ARG A 276 29.67 1.63 7.96
C ARG A 276 28.91 0.39 7.52
N LYS A 277 28.29 0.47 6.33
CA LYS A 277 27.73 -0.66 5.59
C LYS A 277 28.55 -0.90 4.33
N THR A 278 28.57 -2.14 3.84
CA THR A 278 29.27 -2.42 2.59
C THR A 278 28.43 -2.00 1.39
N GLN A 279 29.09 -1.65 0.27
CA GLN A 279 28.37 -1.33 -0.98
C GLN A 279 27.53 -2.52 -1.44
N ARG A 280 27.97 -3.74 -1.14
CA ARG A 280 27.27 -4.97 -1.46
C ARG A 280 25.98 -5.12 -0.67
N ASP A 281 26.01 -4.91 0.65
CA ASP A 281 24.78 -4.98 1.48
C ASP A 281 23.72 -4.00 1.00
N VAL A 282 24.15 -2.77 0.66
CA VAL A 282 23.25 -1.75 0.13
C VAL A 282 22.73 -2.13 -1.27
N ALA A 283 23.58 -2.75 -2.11
CA ALA A 283 23.21 -3.21 -3.44
C ALA A 283 22.15 -4.32 -3.40
N ASP A 284 22.33 -5.29 -2.51
CA ASP A 284 21.43 -6.42 -2.34
C ASP A 284 20.04 -5.96 -1.87
N ILE A 285 19.97 -5.03 -0.91
CA ILE A 285 18.70 -4.49 -0.39
C ILE A 285 17.99 -3.59 -1.43
N ALA A 286 18.74 -2.75 -2.14
CA ALA A 286 18.16 -1.85 -3.13
C ALA A 286 17.82 -2.53 -4.48
N GLY A 287 18.23 -3.79 -4.67
CA GLY A 287 18.06 -4.53 -5.93
C GLY A 287 18.82 -3.89 -7.10
N VAL A 288 20.00 -3.32 -6.84
CA VAL A 288 20.85 -2.66 -7.84
C VAL A 288 22.26 -3.25 -7.82
N THR A 289 23.04 -3.03 -8.89
CA THR A 289 24.42 -3.51 -8.91
C THR A 289 25.35 -2.60 -8.10
N GLU A 290 26.39 -3.16 -7.49
CA GLU A 290 27.44 -2.39 -6.78
C GLU A 290 28.05 -1.29 -7.64
N VAL A 291 28.22 -1.58 -8.94
CA VAL A 291 28.74 -0.61 -9.92
C VAL A 291 27.82 0.61 -10.03
N THR A 292 26.50 0.41 -9.98
CA THR A 292 25.52 1.50 -10.00
C THR A 292 25.68 2.36 -8.76
N ILE A 293 25.81 1.77 -7.57
CA ILE A 293 26.01 2.51 -6.33
C ILE A 293 27.31 3.31 -6.38
N ARG A 294 28.40 2.69 -6.81
CA ARG A 294 29.72 3.33 -6.94
C ARG A 294 29.69 4.54 -7.87
N ASN A 295 29.05 4.39 -9.03
CA ASN A 295 28.94 5.48 -9.99
C ASN A 295 28.09 6.63 -9.44
N ARG A 296 26.95 6.33 -8.79
CA ARG A 296 26.09 7.35 -8.16
C ARG A 296 26.77 8.00 -6.96
N TYR A 297 27.48 7.23 -6.15
CA TYR A 297 28.28 7.73 -5.05
C TYR A 297 29.29 8.79 -5.55
N LYS A 298 30.09 8.47 -6.56
CA LYS A 298 31.06 9.40 -7.13
C LYS A 298 30.40 10.66 -7.68
N GLU A 299 29.34 10.50 -8.47
CA GLU A 299 28.59 11.61 -9.05
C GLU A 299 28.04 12.55 -7.96
N LEU A 300 27.42 12.00 -6.90
CA LEU A 300 26.88 12.79 -5.79
C LEU A 300 27.99 13.47 -4.97
N THR A 301 29.07 12.79 -4.66
CA THR A 301 30.17 13.38 -3.87
C THR A 301 30.92 14.48 -4.64
N GLU A 302 31.14 14.32 -5.93
CA GLU A 302 31.78 15.33 -6.78
C GLU A 302 30.89 16.56 -6.96
N GLN A 303 29.62 16.39 -7.27
CA GLN A 303 28.70 17.48 -7.58
C GLN A 303 28.18 18.23 -6.35
N LEU A 304 28.11 17.57 -5.20
CA LEU A 304 27.68 18.20 -3.95
C LEU A 304 28.86 18.69 -3.09
N GLU A 305 30.11 18.54 -3.60
CA GLU A 305 31.34 18.95 -2.90
C GLU A 305 31.42 18.42 -1.46
N MET A 306 30.86 17.24 -1.24
CA MET A 306 30.90 16.62 0.08
C MET A 306 32.28 16.01 0.28
N GLY A 307 33.06 16.53 1.22
CA GLY A 307 34.42 16.08 1.54
C GLY A 307 34.53 14.66 2.10
N VAL A 308 33.74 13.74 1.54
CA VAL A 308 33.74 12.33 1.89
C VAL A 308 34.81 11.65 1.04
N THR A 309 36.01 11.57 1.55
CA THR A 309 37.04 10.70 0.97
C THR A 309 36.65 9.25 1.24
N CYS A 310 36.21 8.57 0.19
CA CYS A 310 36.03 7.13 0.23
C CYS A 310 37.38 6.47 0.47
N LEU A 311 37.60 5.93 1.66
CA LEU A 311 38.80 5.14 2.01
C LEU A 311 38.83 3.78 1.29
N LEU A 312 38.24 3.67 0.11
CA LEU A 312 38.39 2.52 -0.75
C LEU A 312 39.62 2.74 -1.64
N TYR A 313 40.63 2.02 -1.32
CA TYR A 313 41.92 1.94 -2.04
C TYR A 313 43.03 2.93 -1.62
N THR A 314 43.63 2.64 -0.47
CA THR A 314 45.05 2.94 -0.23
C THR A 314 45.81 1.70 0.27
N SER A 315 45.39 0.49 -0.06
CA SER A 315 46.34 -0.62 -0.05
C SER A 315 46.84 -0.85 -1.49
N PRO A 316 48.09 -0.55 -1.77
CA PRO A 316 48.67 -0.90 -3.07
C PRO A 316 48.51 -2.41 -3.27
N SER A 317 48.07 -2.80 -4.43
CA SER A 317 48.01 -4.20 -4.85
C SER A 317 49.37 -4.88 -4.59
N PRO A 318 49.39 -6.15 -4.13
CA PRO A 318 50.65 -6.87 -4.00
C PRO A 318 51.49 -6.95 -5.29
N ARG A 319 50.90 -6.58 -6.43
CA ARG A 319 51.57 -6.50 -7.72
C ARG A 319 52.31 -5.19 -7.97
N ASP A 320 52.11 -4.16 -7.18
CA ASP A 320 52.80 -2.87 -7.34
C ASP A 320 54.03 -2.74 -6.44
N ARG A 321 54.44 -3.83 -5.78
CA ARG A 321 55.71 -3.98 -5.07
C ARG A 321 56.64 -4.81 -5.92
N GLY A 322 57.06 -4.22 -7.04
CA GLY A 322 58.19 -4.70 -7.83
C GLY A 322 59.45 -3.96 -7.48
#